data_f364d83a36a2d5177564d0e943d73576
#
_entry.id   f364d83a36a2d5177564d0e943d73576
#
_cell.length_a   1.000
_cell.length_b   1.000
_cell.length_c   1.000
_cell.angle_alpha   90.00
_cell.angle_beta   90.00
_cell.angle_gamma   90.00
#
_symmetry.space_group_name_H-M   'P 1'
#
loop_
_entity.id
_entity.type
_entity.pdbx_description
1 polymer ?
#
loop_
_entity_poly.entity_id
_entity_poly.type
_entity_poly.pdbx_seq_one_letter_code
_entity_poly.pdbx_strand_id
1 'polypeptide(L)'
;MSHEMSKHGIGSLFGALFLFSTVTASGAASLPSYKDDYFAYPAIISSADNGDYKVIDYNEMRDINGRDAVPEKRVKDTYVSLKARAYQKDVTFQTAAGPVKAMAAGKREGASFIVLYLHGRGGNRLQGMNDFTFGGNFNRVKNLAALNGGLYITPDFKDFADKGEAQIAGLIEAVKASAPNAPLILSCGSQGGALCWRIASNQKAGSQLAGLILLGSLWDDGFFDSPAFKKRVPVFFGHGSRDPVFAIDKQEAFYREIRKRAPGYPVQFRVQGEDLNQLRA
;
A
#
# COMPACT_ATOMS: atom_id res chain seq x y z
N MET A 1 -71.54 12.80 57.53
CA MET A 1 -70.41 11.92 57.86
C MET A 1 -69.82 11.48 56.55
N SER A 2 -68.81 12.17 56.14
CA SER A 2 -68.15 12.11 54.84
C SER A 2 -66.86 11.32 55.01
N HIS A 3 -66.67 10.35 54.16
CA HIS A 3 -65.38 9.68 54.02
C HIS A 3 -64.72 10.06 52.64
N GLU A 4 -63.60 10.76 52.75
CA GLU A 4 -62.71 11.05 51.69
C GLU A 4 -61.89 9.83 51.33
N MET A 5 -61.86 9.47 50.01
CA MET A 5 -60.96 8.47 49.45
C MET A 5 -59.79 9.18 48.76
N SER A 6 -58.62 8.97 49.33
CA SER A 6 -57.31 9.39 48.75
C SER A 6 -56.99 8.61 47.50
N LYS A 7 -56.68 9.35 46.39
CA LYS A 7 -56.14 8.76 45.13
C LYS A 7 -54.62 8.82 45.15
N HIS A 8 -53.95 7.67 45.17
CA HIS A 8 -52.52 7.56 44.96
C HIS A 8 -52.22 7.51 43.48
N GLY A 9 -51.51 8.50 42.98
CA GLY A 9 -50.99 8.49 41.59
C GLY A 9 -49.69 7.69 41.49
N ILE A 10 -49.67 6.74 40.60
CA ILE A 10 -48.45 5.96 40.22
C ILE A 10 -47.73 6.73 39.12
N GLY A 11 -46.62 7.32 39.46
CA GLY A 11 -45.74 7.94 38.50
C GLY A 11 -44.84 6.89 37.82
N SER A 12 -45.03 6.67 36.54
CA SER A 12 -44.15 5.83 35.70
C SER A 12 -42.87 6.60 35.38
N LEU A 13 -41.76 6.13 35.94
CA LEU A 13 -40.41 6.60 35.58
C LEU A 13 -39.97 5.85 34.31
N PHE A 14 -40.01 6.51 33.16
CA PHE A 14 -39.37 6.00 31.92
C PHE A 14 -37.87 6.34 31.99
N GLY A 15 -37.04 5.37 32.38
CA GLY A 15 -35.60 5.46 32.28
C GLY A 15 -35.16 5.25 30.84
N ALA A 16 -34.74 6.33 30.17
CA ALA A 16 -34.10 6.23 28.86
C ALA A 16 -32.68 5.67 29.03
N LEU A 17 -32.48 4.43 28.61
CA LEU A 17 -31.17 3.77 28.58
C LEU A 17 -30.40 4.30 27.35
N PHE A 18 -29.50 5.27 27.54
CA PHE A 18 -28.56 5.71 26.53
C PHE A 18 -27.46 4.65 26.36
N LEU A 19 -27.56 3.83 25.30
CA LEU A 19 -26.46 2.98 24.84
C LEU A 19 -25.37 3.86 24.23
N PHE A 20 -24.34 4.16 24.98
CA PHE A 20 -23.11 4.72 24.43
C PHE A 20 -22.41 3.63 23.62
N SER A 21 -22.58 3.65 22.30
CA SER A 21 -21.74 2.89 21.38
C SER A 21 -20.33 3.50 21.43
N THR A 22 -19.44 2.88 22.15
CA THR A 22 -18.01 3.23 22.08
C THR A 22 -17.49 2.80 20.71
N VAL A 23 -17.34 3.76 19.81
CA VAL A 23 -16.56 3.57 18.58
C VAL A 23 -15.11 3.40 19.03
N THR A 24 -14.65 2.16 19.13
CA THR A 24 -13.23 1.87 19.28
C THR A 24 -12.55 2.32 18.00
N ALA A 25 -11.85 3.46 18.06
CA ALA A 25 -10.93 3.85 17.00
C ALA A 25 -9.92 2.70 16.85
N SER A 26 -9.98 2.00 15.72
CA SER A 26 -8.97 1.01 15.37
C SER A 26 -7.65 1.76 15.21
N GLY A 27 -6.80 1.72 16.23
CA GLY A 27 -5.47 2.32 16.18
C GLY A 27 -4.72 1.74 14.99
N ALA A 28 -4.09 2.60 14.19
CA ALA A 28 -3.24 2.16 13.10
C ALA A 28 -2.18 1.20 13.67
N ALA A 29 -2.05 0.02 13.06
CA ALA A 29 -1.04 -0.95 13.46
C ALA A 29 0.35 -0.32 13.29
N SER A 30 1.09 -0.16 14.39
CA SER A 30 2.47 0.29 14.35
C SER A 30 3.37 -0.91 14.08
N LEU A 31 4.14 -0.85 12.97
CA LEU A 31 5.14 -1.85 12.67
C LEU A 31 6.48 -1.44 13.31
N PRO A 32 7.22 -2.39 13.91
CA PRO A 32 8.55 -2.09 14.42
C PRO A 32 9.51 -1.76 13.29
N SER A 33 10.53 -0.97 13.58
CA SER A 33 11.63 -0.68 12.67
C SER A 33 12.30 -1.96 12.17
N TYR A 34 12.71 -1.95 10.90
CA TYR A 34 13.44 -3.06 10.29
C TYR A 34 14.57 -2.53 9.42
N LYS A 35 15.80 -2.59 9.93
CA LYS A 35 17.03 -2.10 9.25
C LYS A 35 16.90 -0.65 8.75
N ASP A 36 16.16 0.20 9.47
CA ASP A 36 15.79 1.54 9.02
C ASP A 36 17.01 2.44 8.80
N ASP A 37 18.10 2.25 9.54
CA ASP A 37 19.38 2.94 9.33
C ASP A 37 19.96 2.72 7.92
N TYR A 38 19.70 1.57 7.32
CA TYR A 38 20.10 1.24 5.95
C TYR A 38 19.12 1.74 4.88
N PHE A 39 17.88 2.03 5.26
CA PHE A 39 16.81 2.49 4.36
C PHE A 39 16.40 3.94 4.62
N ALA A 40 17.10 4.62 5.54
CA ALA A 40 16.91 6.03 5.79
C ALA A 40 17.22 6.87 4.52
N TYR A 41 16.54 7.99 4.37
CA TYR A 41 16.88 8.93 3.30
C TYR A 41 18.27 9.51 3.57
N PRO A 42 19.18 9.53 2.57
CA PRO A 42 20.52 10.10 2.75
C PRO A 42 20.47 11.57 3.14
N ALA A 43 19.59 12.35 2.48
CA ALA A 43 19.27 13.73 2.83
C ALA A 43 17.90 14.10 2.23
N ILE A 44 17.29 15.15 2.76
CA ILE A 44 16.09 15.76 2.19
C ILE A 44 16.52 17.10 1.60
N ILE A 45 16.49 17.24 0.26
CA ILE A 45 16.85 18.46 -0.45
C ILE A 45 15.79 19.54 -0.24
N SER A 46 14.52 19.15 -0.39
CA SER A 46 13.39 20.05 -0.17
C SER A 46 12.17 19.31 0.38
N SER A 47 11.33 20.06 1.09
CA SER A 47 10.08 19.56 1.66
C SER A 47 8.99 20.59 1.51
N ALA A 48 7.80 20.16 1.08
CA ALA A 48 6.61 20.98 0.92
C ALA A 48 5.38 20.24 1.46
N ASP A 49 4.23 20.91 1.45
CA ASP A 49 2.94 20.31 1.82
C ASP A 49 2.94 19.66 3.22
N ASN A 50 3.54 20.34 4.19
CA ASN A 50 3.72 19.85 5.58
C ASN A 50 4.48 18.51 5.67
N GLY A 51 5.40 18.24 4.71
CA GLY A 51 6.19 17.02 4.65
C GLY A 51 5.59 15.90 3.83
N ASP A 52 4.41 16.10 3.23
CA ASP A 52 3.81 15.13 2.31
C ASP A 52 4.56 15.06 0.97
N TYR A 53 5.14 16.16 0.52
CA TYR A 53 6.06 16.20 -0.62
C TYR A 53 7.49 16.34 -0.15
N LYS A 54 8.39 15.45 -0.64
CA LYS A 54 9.83 15.53 -0.35
C LYS A 54 10.65 15.19 -1.57
N VAL A 55 11.71 15.97 -1.80
CA VAL A 55 12.79 15.64 -2.71
C VAL A 55 13.93 15.04 -1.89
N ILE A 56 14.29 13.82 -2.22
CA ILE A 56 15.30 13.02 -1.52
C ILE A 56 16.58 13.07 -2.35
N ASP A 57 17.70 13.42 -1.71
CA ASP A 57 19.01 13.36 -2.35
C ASP A 57 19.29 11.92 -2.81
N TYR A 58 19.61 11.79 -4.11
CA TYR A 58 19.97 10.52 -4.70
C TYR A 58 21.27 10.65 -5.48
N ASN A 59 22.19 9.75 -5.20
CA ASN A 59 23.46 9.66 -5.91
C ASN A 59 23.72 8.20 -6.28
N GLU A 60 23.83 7.90 -7.56
CA GLU A 60 23.97 6.54 -8.05
C GLU A 60 25.22 5.84 -7.49
N MET A 61 26.35 6.55 -7.39
CA MET A 61 27.57 5.98 -6.85
C MET A 61 27.46 5.61 -5.38
N ARG A 62 26.76 6.43 -4.58
CA ARG A 62 26.52 6.17 -3.16
C ARG A 62 25.40 5.14 -2.95
N ASP A 63 24.28 5.32 -3.62
CA ASP A 63 23.03 4.66 -3.27
C ASP A 63 22.79 3.35 -4.03
N ILE A 64 23.47 3.15 -5.16
CA ILE A 64 23.47 1.90 -5.92
C ILE A 64 24.85 1.25 -5.84
N ASN A 65 25.91 1.87 -6.40
CA ASN A 65 27.21 1.24 -6.50
C ASN A 65 27.88 1.03 -5.14
N GLY A 66 27.71 1.95 -4.19
CA GLY A 66 28.21 1.80 -2.82
C GLY A 66 27.46 0.74 -2.00
N ARG A 67 26.19 0.53 -2.30
CA ARG A 67 25.31 -0.42 -1.61
C ARG A 67 25.31 -1.81 -2.24
N ASP A 68 25.30 -1.89 -3.58
CA ASP A 68 25.11 -3.13 -4.31
C ASP A 68 26.47 -3.77 -4.68
N ALA A 69 26.50 -5.09 -4.79
CA ALA A 69 27.60 -5.81 -5.40
C ALA A 69 27.52 -5.64 -6.93
N VAL A 70 28.60 -5.11 -7.52
CA VAL A 70 28.73 -4.93 -8.98
C VAL A 70 29.49 -6.13 -9.55
N PRO A 71 29.10 -6.70 -10.72
CA PRO A 71 28.12 -6.20 -11.71
C PRO A 71 26.67 -6.65 -11.48
N GLU A 72 26.37 -7.43 -10.47
CA GLU A 72 25.11 -8.16 -10.33
C GLU A 72 23.94 -7.30 -9.82
N LYS A 73 24.19 -6.04 -9.44
CA LYS A 73 23.20 -5.14 -8.85
C LYS A 73 22.41 -5.80 -7.70
N ARG A 74 23.14 -6.48 -6.85
CA ARG A 74 22.63 -7.15 -5.64
C ARG A 74 23.10 -6.39 -4.42
N VAL A 75 22.17 -6.10 -3.51
CA VAL A 75 22.55 -5.46 -2.24
C VAL A 75 23.44 -6.37 -1.40
N LYS A 76 24.33 -5.76 -0.63
CA LYS A 76 25.17 -6.46 0.35
C LYS A 76 24.28 -7.11 1.43
N ASP A 77 24.78 -8.17 2.05
CA ASP A 77 24.05 -8.96 3.05
C ASP A 77 23.56 -8.15 4.27
N THR A 78 24.21 -7.02 4.56
CA THR A 78 23.80 -6.11 5.63
C THR A 78 22.39 -5.54 5.43
N TYR A 79 21.93 -5.42 4.19
CA TYR A 79 20.58 -4.91 3.85
C TYR A 79 19.49 -5.97 3.93
N VAL A 80 19.82 -7.26 3.99
CA VAL A 80 18.84 -8.35 3.89
C VAL A 80 18.78 -9.18 5.15
N SER A 81 17.66 -9.87 5.35
CA SER A 81 17.52 -10.97 6.28
C SER A 81 16.75 -12.10 5.60
N LEU A 82 17.32 -13.29 5.67
CA LEU A 82 16.71 -14.48 5.09
C LEU A 82 15.69 -15.17 6.02
N LYS A 83 15.44 -14.62 7.20
CA LYS A 83 14.50 -15.19 8.20
C LYS A 83 13.10 -15.40 7.61
N ALA A 84 12.61 -14.47 6.81
CA ALA A 84 11.29 -14.56 6.18
C ALA A 84 11.18 -15.69 5.13
N ARG A 85 12.28 -16.27 4.65
CA ARG A 85 12.25 -17.43 3.74
C ARG A 85 11.56 -18.64 4.34
N ALA A 86 11.65 -18.84 5.64
CA ALA A 86 10.98 -19.95 6.33
C ALA A 86 9.43 -19.88 6.19
N TYR A 87 8.89 -18.69 5.98
CA TYR A 87 7.46 -18.43 5.82
C TYR A 87 7.04 -18.28 4.36
N GLN A 88 7.98 -18.42 3.42
CA GLN A 88 7.73 -18.23 1.99
C GLN A 88 7.22 -19.52 1.35
N LYS A 89 6.16 -19.40 0.56
CA LYS A 89 5.53 -20.52 -0.18
C LYS A 89 5.20 -20.09 -1.60
N ASP A 90 5.36 -21.02 -2.57
CA ASP A 90 4.71 -20.92 -3.87
C ASP A 90 3.29 -21.46 -3.70
N VAL A 91 2.28 -20.68 -4.07
CA VAL A 91 0.87 -20.97 -3.82
C VAL A 91 0.02 -20.69 -5.06
N THR A 92 -1.12 -21.35 -5.15
CA THR A 92 -2.12 -21.06 -6.17
C THR A 92 -3.43 -20.73 -5.48
N PHE A 93 -3.92 -19.51 -5.71
CA PHE A 93 -5.24 -19.09 -5.26
C PHE A 93 -6.28 -19.46 -6.31
N GLN A 94 -7.35 -20.11 -5.88
CA GLN A 94 -8.51 -20.33 -6.74
C GLN A 94 -9.38 -19.08 -6.72
N THR A 95 -9.65 -18.51 -7.88
CA THR A 95 -10.47 -17.29 -8.02
C THR A 95 -11.55 -17.49 -9.08
N ALA A 96 -12.54 -16.62 -9.09
CA ALA A 96 -13.58 -16.64 -10.14
C ALA A 96 -13.00 -16.40 -11.56
N ALA A 97 -11.85 -15.74 -11.66
CA ALA A 97 -11.14 -15.52 -12.92
C ALA A 97 -10.15 -16.67 -13.26
N GLY A 98 -10.23 -17.78 -12.54
CA GLY A 98 -9.31 -18.93 -12.67
C GLY A 98 -8.17 -18.89 -11.65
N PRO A 99 -7.27 -19.88 -11.72
CA PRO A 99 -6.16 -20.02 -10.78
C PRO A 99 -5.14 -18.89 -10.96
N VAL A 100 -4.69 -18.30 -9.85
CA VAL A 100 -3.65 -17.27 -9.78
C VAL A 100 -2.46 -17.84 -9.01
N LYS A 101 -1.34 -18.05 -9.69
CA LYS A 101 -0.08 -18.45 -9.05
C LYS A 101 0.54 -17.24 -8.37
N ALA A 102 1.03 -17.42 -7.16
CA ALA A 102 1.66 -16.35 -6.39
C ALA A 102 2.77 -16.91 -5.47
N MET A 103 3.72 -16.04 -5.13
CA MET A 103 4.55 -16.26 -3.96
C MET A 103 3.91 -15.55 -2.78
N ALA A 104 3.87 -16.21 -1.63
CA ALA A 104 3.35 -15.65 -0.38
C ALA A 104 4.37 -15.82 0.75
N ALA A 105 4.50 -14.83 1.61
CA ALA A 105 5.33 -14.90 2.81
C ALA A 105 4.59 -14.33 4.01
N GLY A 106 4.51 -15.10 5.09
CA GLY A 106 3.84 -14.72 6.32
C GLY A 106 2.57 -15.51 6.61
N LYS A 107 1.66 -14.90 7.37
CA LYS A 107 0.46 -15.55 7.91
C LYS A 107 -0.69 -15.47 6.90
N ARG A 108 -1.09 -16.59 6.32
CA ARG A 108 -2.17 -16.64 5.32
C ARG A 108 -3.57 -16.60 5.91
N GLU A 109 -3.78 -17.20 7.06
CA GLU A 109 -5.06 -17.22 7.79
C GLU A 109 -5.03 -16.21 8.94
N GLY A 110 -5.98 -15.27 8.95
CA GLY A 110 -6.07 -14.26 9.99
C GLY A 110 -4.85 -13.34 10.05
N ALA A 111 -4.31 -12.95 8.89
CA ALA A 111 -3.24 -11.97 8.83
C ALA A 111 -3.66 -10.64 9.49
N SER A 112 -2.72 -9.97 10.15
CA SER A 112 -2.96 -8.65 10.76
C SER A 112 -3.01 -7.52 9.72
N PHE A 113 -2.33 -7.67 8.60
CA PHE A 113 -2.37 -6.82 7.41
C PHE A 113 -1.88 -7.60 6.19
N ILE A 114 -2.19 -7.09 5.00
CA ILE A 114 -1.81 -7.70 3.72
C ILE A 114 -1.10 -6.66 2.86
N VAL A 115 0.05 -7.03 2.29
CA VAL A 115 0.71 -6.25 1.23
C VAL A 115 0.72 -7.09 -0.04
N LEU A 116 0.06 -6.61 -1.07
CA LEU A 116 0.01 -7.22 -2.39
C LEU A 116 0.86 -6.40 -3.37
N TYR A 117 1.93 -6.98 -3.91
CA TYR A 117 2.80 -6.31 -4.88
C TYR A 117 2.54 -6.79 -6.30
N LEU A 118 2.28 -5.84 -7.20
CA LEU A 118 2.11 -6.07 -8.64
C LEU A 118 3.35 -5.60 -9.40
N HIS A 119 3.98 -6.53 -10.10
CA HIS A 119 5.21 -6.28 -10.87
C HIS A 119 4.95 -5.45 -12.15
N GLY A 120 6.00 -4.86 -12.70
CA GLY A 120 5.97 -4.19 -13.98
C GLY A 120 6.10 -5.14 -15.17
N ARG A 121 6.23 -4.57 -16.37
CA ARG A 121 6.42 -5.32 -17.63
C ARG A 121 7.65 -6.23 -17.54
N GLY A 122 7.53 -7.46 -18.02
CA GLY A 122 8.60 -8.47 -17.99
C GLY A 122 8.85 -9.10 -16.61
N GLY A 123 8.13 -8.65 -15.58
CA GLY A 123 8.20 -9.26 -14.26
C GLY A 123 7.32 -10.50 -14.11
N ASN A 124 7.40 -11.10 -12.94
CA ASN A 124 6.55 -12.22 -12.53
C ASN A 124 6.53 -12.29 -10.98
N ARG A 125 5.82 -13.28 -10.43
CA ARG A 125 5.70 -13.46 -8.98
C ARG A 125 7.03 -13.58 -8.21
N LEU A 126 8.12 -13.98 -8.89
CA LEU A 126 9.42 -14.14 -8.24
C LEU A 126 10.16 -12.80 -8.06
N GLN A 127 9.86 -11.79 -8.90
CA GLN A 127 10.52 -10.49 -8.84
C GLN A 127 10.33 -9.83 -7.47
N GLY A 128 9.09 -9.69 -7.02
CA GLY A 128 8.78 -9.07 -5.73
C GLY A 128 9.16 -9.93 -4.52
N MET A 129 9.54 -11.18 -4.73
CA MET A 129 9.98 -12.10 -3.68
C MET A 129 11.51 -12.19 -3.56
N ASN A 130 12.25 -11.54 -4.47
CA ASN A 130 13.71 -11.56 -4.45
C ASN A 130 14.28 -10.76 -3.28
N ASP A 131 15.21 -11.37 -2.56
CA ASP A 131 15.78 -10.77 -1.36
C ASP A 131 16.84 -9.69 -1.66
N PHE A 132 17.51 -9.76 -2.80
CA PHE A 132 18.73 -9.00 -3.06
C PHE A 132 18.59 -7.91 -4.12
N THR A 133 17.58 -7.99 -4.99
CA THR A 133 17.36 -6.99 -6.04
C THR A 133 16.57 -5.79 -5.53
N PHE A 134 16.47 -4.75 -6.34
CA PHE A 134 15.73 -3.52 -6.03
C PHE A 134 16.12 -2.90 -4.68
N GLY A 135 17.42 -2.89 -4.40
CA GLY A 135 17.94 -2.29 -3.19
C GLY A 135 17.58 -3.02 -1.89
N GLY A 136 17.15 -4.29 -1.96
CA GLY A 136 16.68 -5.04 -0.79
C GLY A 136 15.28 -4.63 -0.32
N ASN A 137 14.57 -3.75 -1.05
CA ASN A 137 13.27 -3.24 -0.62
C ASN A 137 12.21 -4.35 -0.50
N PHE A 138 12.19 -5.31 -1.42
CA PHE A 138 11.27 -6.45 -1.31
C PHE A 138 11.60 -7.34 -0.11
N ASN A 139 12.88 -7.54 0.18
CA ASN A 139 13.29 -8.25 1.39
C ASN A 139 12.80 -7.52 2.65
N ARG A 140 12.92 -6.19 2.69
CA ARG A 140 12.44 -5.38 3.81
C ARG A 140 10.94 -5.55 4.01
N VAL A 141 10.12 -5.35 2.98
CA VAL A 141 8.65 -5.47 3.06
C VAL A 141 8.22 -6.89 3.43
N LYS A 142 8.85 -7.91 2.82
CA LYS A 142 8.60 -9.32 3.14
C LYS A 142 8.89 -9.65 4.61
N ASN A 143 10.02 -9.19 5.14
CA ASN A 143 10.35 -9.42 6.55
C ASN A 143 9.40 -8.66 7.49
N LEU A 144 9.07 -7.40 7.18
CA LEU A 144 8.08 -6.63 7.95
C LEU A 144 6.74 -7.37 8.02
N ALA A 145 6.27 -7.90 6.91
CA ALA A 145 5.01 -8.64 6.89
C ALA A 145 5.13 -9.98 7.65
N ALA A 146 6.07 -10.84 7.25
CA ALA A 146 6.16 -12.19 7.77
C ALA A 146 6.46 -12.25 9.28
N LEU A 147 7.23 -11.30 9.81
CA LEU A 147 7.63 -11.28 11.23
C LEU A 147 6.63 -10.53 12.15
N ASN A 148 5.62 -9.86 11.57
CA ASN A 148 4.62 -9.09 12.34
C ASN A 148 3.18 -9.59 12.12
N GLY A 149 3.02 -10.88 11.82
CA GLY A 149 1.71 -11.49 11.65
C GLY A 149 0.98 -11.05 10.38
N GLY A 150 1.64 -10.34 9.48
CA GLY A 150 1.11 -9.93 8.18
C GLY A 150 1.32 -10.97 7.09
N LEU A 151 0.83 -10.64 5.90
CA LEU A 151 0.96 -11.44 4.69
C LEU A 151 1.50 -10.57 3.54
N TYR A 152 2.60 -10.99 2.92
CA TYR A 152 3.14 -10.40 1.71
C TYR A 152 2.91 -11.34 0.53
N ILE A 153 2.34 -10.84 -0.58
CA ILE A 153 1.98 -11.64 -1.75
C ILE A 153 2.49 -10.95 -3.02
N THR A 154 3.02 -11.75 -3.94
CA THR A 154 3.40 -11.32 -5.28
C THR A 154 2.83 -12.31 -6.31
N PRO A 155 1.80 -11.97 -7.09
CA PRO A 155 1.16 -12.87 -8.04
C PRO A 155 1.78 -12.81 -9.44
N ASP A 156 1.53 -13.86 -10.21
CA ASP A 156 1.49 -13.77 -11.67
C ASP A 156 0.12 -13.30 -12.13
N PHE A 157 0.05 -12.58 -13.24
CA PHE A 157 -1.20 -12.19 -13.90
C PHE A 157 -1.01 -12.10 -15.42
N LYS A 158 -2.12 -12.18 -16.18
CA LYS A 158 -2.10 -12.35 -17.63
C LYS A 158 -1.68 -11.10 -18.40
N ASP A 159 -2.19 -9.94 -17.98
CA ASP A 159 -1.96 -8.66 -18.64
C ASP A 159 -2.15 -7.50 -17.65
N PHE A 160 -1.93 -6.27 -18.12
CA PHE A 160 -2.16 -5.05 -17.36
C PHE A 160 -3.54 -4.44 -17.67
N ALA A 161 -4.49 -5.25 -18.13
CA ALA A 161 -5.82 -4.87 -18.57
C ALA A 161 -6.90 -5.76 -17.91
N ASP A 162 -7.98 -6.07 -18.59
CA ASP A 162 -9.19 -6.69 -18.03
C ASP A 162 -8.94 -8.08 -17.41
N LYS A 163 -8.11 -8.92 -18.05
CA LYS A 163 -7.83 -10.25 -17.50
C LYS A 163 -6.99 -10.18 -16.25
N GLY A 164 -5.96 -9.32 -16.24
CA GLY A 164 -5.16 -9.06 -15.05
C GLY A 164 -5.99 -8.44 -13.93
N GLU A 165 -6.85 -7.47 -14.23
CA GLU A 165 -7.78 -6.89 -13.26
C GLU A 165 -8.67 -7.95 -12.62
N ALA A 166 -9.33 -8.79 -13.43
CA ALA A 166 -10.20 -9.85 -12.94
C ALA A 166 -9.45 -10.84 -12.02
N GLN A 167 -8.21 -11.22 -12.40
CA GLN A 167 -7.37 -12.11 -11.59
C GLN A 167 -6.97 -11.46 -10.26
N ILE A 168 -6.55 -10.20 -10.27
CA ILE A 168 -6.13 -9.50 -9.05
C ILE A 168 -7.32 -9.20 -8.15
N ALA A 169 -8.48 -8.81 -8.70
CA ALA A 169 -9.70 -8.63 -7.93
C ALA A 169 -10.13 -9.94 -7.25
N GLY A 170 -10.11 -11.06 -7.99
CA GLY A 170 -10.39 -12.38 -7.42
C GLY A 170 -9.37 -12.82 -6.36
N LEU A 171 -8.09 -12.49 -6.54
CA LEU A 171 -7.06 -12.72 -5.52
C LEU A 171 -7.34 -11.91 -4.24
N ILE A 172 -7.71 -10.63 -4.37
CA ILE A 172 -8.07 -9.78 -3.24
C ILE A 172 -9.26 -10.40 -2.48
N GLU A 173 -10.29 -10.86 -3.18
CA GLU A 173 -11.42 -11.57 -2.54
C GLU A 173 -10.95 -12.80 -1.76
N ALA A 174 -10.12 -13.64 -2.37
CA ALA A 174 -9.64 -14.87 -1.74
C ALA A 174 -8.82 -14.58 -0.46
N VAL A 175 -7.90 -13.61 -0.49
CA VAL A 175 -7.09 -13.28 0.69
C VAL A 175 -7.91 -12.57 1.77
N LYS A 176 -8.90 -11.75 1.38
CA LYS A 176 -9.81 -11.10 2.32
C LYS A 176 -10.79 -12.10 2.96
N ALA A 177 -11.13 -13.19 2.29
CA ALA A 177 -11.92 -14.28 2.90
C ALA A 177 -11.14 -14.95 4.06
N SER A 178 -9.81 -15.12 3.91
CA SER A 178 -8.97 -15.71 4.95
C SER A 178 -8.55 -14.70 6.06
N ALA A 179 -8.64 -13.40 5.80
CA ALA A 179 -8.29 -12.34 6.75
C ALA A 179 -9.21 -11.10 6.55
N PRO A 180 -10.50 -11.19 6.90
CA PRO A 180 -11.51 -10.19 6.54
C PRO A 180 -11.24 -8.79 7.11
N ASN A 181 -10.67 -8.72 8.29
CA ASN A 181 -10.37 -7.45 8.98
C ASN A 181 -8.98 -6.89 8.65
N ALA A 182 -8.13 -7.63 7.93
CA ALA A 182 -6.78 -7.18 7.61
C ALA A 182 -6.82 -5.97 6.64
N PRO A 183 -6.20 -4.83 6.95
CA PRO A 183 -5.99 -3.77 5.97
C PRO A 183 -5.15 -4.31 4.81
N LEU A 184 -5.59 -4.03 3.57
CA LEU A 184 -4.90 -4.45 2.36
C LEU A 184 -4.24 -3.25 1.68
N ILE A 185 -2.94 -3.31 1.54
CA ILE A 185 -2.11 -2.32 0.85
C ILE A 185 -1.73 -2.91 -0.51
N LEU A 186 -2.10 -2.20 -1.58
CA LEU A 186 -1.74 -2.57 -2.94
C LEU A 186 -0.52 -1.76 -3.37
N SER A 187 0.59 -2.44 -3.68
CA SER A 187 1.85 -1.82 -4.11
C SER A 187 2.14 -2.20 -5.56
N CYS A 188 2.47 -1.22 -6.39
CA CYS A 188 2.69 -1.44 -7.82
C CYS A 188 3.96 -0.78 -8.30
N GLY A 189 4.75 -1.52 -9.09
CA GLY A 189 5.95 -1.01 -9.74
C GLY A 189 5.74 -0.80 -11.24
N SER A 190 6.22 0.33 -11.78
CA SER A 190 6.25 0.57 -13.23
C SER A 190 4.87 0.34 -13.88
N GLN A 191 4.79 -0.44 -14.96
CA GLN A 191 3.54 -0.78 -15.66
C GLN A 191 2.48 -1.46 -14.75
N GLY A 192 2.89 -2.04 -13.62
CA GLY A 192 1.96 -2.60 -12.63
C GLY A 192 0.93 -1.59 -12.09
N GLY A 193 1.26 -0.29 -12.15
CA GLY A 193 0.32 0.77 -11.79
C GLY A 193 -0.96 0.82 -12.62
N ALA A 194 -0.93 0.34 -13.86
CA ALA A 194 -2.17 0.21 -14.65
C ALA A 194 -3.19 -0.67 -13.93
N LEU A 195 -2.74 -1.80 -13.37
CA LEU A 195 -3.63 -2.66 -12.55
C LEU A 195 -3.98 -2.01 -11.21
N CYS A 196 -3.06 -1.27 -10.57
CA CYS A 196 -3.37 -0.56 -9.34
C CYS A 196 -4.56 0.38 -9.52
N TRP A 197 -4.57 1.18 -10.59
CA TRP A 197 -5.66 2.13 -10.88
C TRP A 197 -6.95 1.42 -11.25
N ARG A 198 -6.88 0.36 -12.05
CA ARG A 198 -8.05 -0.48 -12.37
C ARG A 198 -8.66 -1.10 -11.12
N ILE A 199 -7.85 -1.66 -10.22
CA ILE A 199 -8.31 -2.19 -8.94
C ILE A 199 -8.88 -1.09 -8.04
N ALA A 200 -8.26 0.09 -8.00
CA ALA A 200 -8.79 1.25 -7.26
C ALA A 200 -10.19 1.67 -7.76
N SER A 201 -10.43 1.52 -9.07
CA SER A 201 -11.71 1.83 -9.74
C SER A 201 -12.73 0.70 -9.69
N ASN A 202 -12.30 -0.52 -9.38
CA ASN A 202 -13.20 -1.67 -9.24
C ASN A 202 -14.08 -1.52 -7.99
N GLN A 203 -15.40 -1.62 -8.16
CA GLN A 203 -16.38 -1.32 -7.09
C GLN A 203 -16.15 -2.18 -5.83
N LYS A 204 -15.88 -3.46 -6.00
CA LYS A 204 -15.70 -4.39 -4.88
C LYS A 204 -14.26 -4.35 -4.34
N ALA A 205 -13.26 -4.53 -5.21
CA ALA A 205 -11.86 -4.58 -4.80
C ALA A 205 -11.35 -3.22 -4.31
N GLY A 206 -11.68 -2.12 -5.00
CA GLY A 206 -11.28 -0.77 -4.61
C GLY A 206 -11.80 -0.34 -3.24
N SER A 207 -13.02 -0.77 -2.89
CA SER A 207 -13.59 -0.51 -1.55
C SER A 207 -12.88 -1.26 -0.42
N GLN A 208 -12.11 -2.31 -0.72
CA GLN A 208 -11.36 -3.11 0.26
C GLN A 208 -9.93 -2.62 0.49
N LEU A 209 -9.46 -1.66 -0.32
CA LEU A 209 -8.12 -1.10 -0.17
C LEU A 209 -8.00 -0.25 1.09
N ALA A 210 -6.85 -0.37 1.76
CA ALA A 210 -6.44 0.45 2.89
C ALA A 210 -5.22 1.32 2.56
N GLY A 211 -4.59 1.13 1.40
CA GLY A 211 -3.48 1.94 0.92
C GLY A 211 -3.07 1.56 -0.49
N LEU A 212 -2.52 2.55 -1.21
CA LEU A 212 -1.93 2.41 -2.55
C LEU A 212 -0.48 2.89 -2.51
N ILE A 213 0.44 2.13 -3.10
CA ILE A 213 1.85 2.50 -3.25
C ILE A 213 2.23 2.37 -4.72
N LEU A 214 2.59 3.50 -5.35
CA LEU A 214 3.00 3.58 -6.76
C LEU A 214 4.50 3.90 -6.82
N LEU A 215 5.28 3.01 -7.43
CA LEU A 215 6.74 3.10 -7.49
C LEU A 215 7.21 3.21 -8.94
N GLY A 216 7.71 4.40 -9.35
CA GLY A 216 8.13 4.67 -10.73
C GLY A 216 7.05 4.23 -11.72
N SER A 217 5.84 4.78 -11.60
CA SER A 217 4.65 4.25 -12.24
C SER A 217 3.82 5.34 -12.94
N LEU A 218 2.80 4.93 -13.66
CA LEU A 218 1.87 5.82 -14.39
C LEU A 218 0.78 6.39 -13.46
N TRP A 219 0.08 7.39 -13.95
CA TRP A 219 -1.11 8.01 -13.35
C TRP A 219 -2.37 7.61 -14.14
N ASP A 220 -3.54 7.82 -13.56
CA ASP A 220 -4.82 7.55 -14.21
C ASP A 220 -5.89 8.49 -13.63
N ASP A 221 -6.43 9.39 -14.45
CA ASP A 221 -7.42 10.36 -14.02
C ASP A 221 -8.77 9.71 -13.62
N GLY A 222 -9.04 8.49 -14.06
CA GLY A 222 -10.20 7.69 -13.62
C GLY A 222 -10.20 7.41 -12.12
N PHE A 223 -9.06 7.57 -11.46
CA PHE A 223 -8.95 7.46 -10.00
C PHE A 223 -9.90 8.40 -9.26
N PHE A 224 -10.13 9.60 -9.78
CA PHE A 224 -10.97 10.61 -9.13
C PHE A 224 -12.45 10.20 -8.97
N ASP A 225 -12.93 9.29 -9.82
CA ASP A 225 -14.29 8.75 -9.75
C ASP A 225 -14.35 7.40 -9.00
N SER A 226 -13.20 6.86 -8.63
CA SER A 226 -13.06 5.52 -8.06
C SER A 226 -13.63 5.39 -6.65
N PRO A 227 -14.05 4.18 -6.24
CA PRO A 227 -14.38 3.87 -4.85
C PRO A 227 -13.22 4.15 -3.88
N ALA A 228 -11.97 3.89 -4.31
CA ALA A 228 -10.79 4.15 -3.49
C ALA A 228 -10.61 5.64 -3.21
N PHE A 229 -10.80 6.52 -4.21
CA PHE A 229 -10.74 7.97 -4.00
C PHE A 229 -11.84 8.46 -3.08
N LYS A 230 -13.09 8.05 -3.32
CA LYS A 230 -14.25 8.41 -2.48
C LYS A 230 -14.07 8.00 -1.02
N LYS A 231 -13.44 6.84 -0.79
CA LYS A 231 -13.11 6.32 0.55
C LYS A 231 -11.86 6.99 1.14
N ARG A 232 -11.18 7.86 0.40
CA ARG A 232 -9.93 8.54 0.79
C ARG A 232 -8.81 7.53 1.15
N VAL A 233 -8.68 6.48 0.35
CA VAL A 233 -7.60 5.48 0.52
C VAL A 233 -6.24 6.19 0.40
N PRO A 234 -5.35 6.08 1.41
CA PRO A 234 -4.04 6.72 1.37
C PRO A 234 -3.23 6.32 0.13
N VAL A 235 -2.55 7.28 -0.49
CA VAL A 235 -1.71 7.05 -1.67
C VAL A 235 -0.29 7.51 -1.40
N PHE A 236 0.68 6.66 -1.69
CA PHE A 236 2.10 6.97 -1.67
C PHE A 236 2.68 6.87 -3.08
N PHE A 237 3.36 7.92 -3.52
CA PHE A 237 4.14 7.93 -4.75
C PHE A 237 5.64 7.96 -4.43
N GLY A 238 6.40 7.01 -5.00
CA GLY A 238 7.85 7.03 -5.05
C GLY A 238 8.31 7.11 -6.50
N HIS A 239 9.03 8.16 -6.90
CA HIS A 239 9.36 8.40 -8.30
C HIS A 239 10.78 8.95 -8.47
N GLY A 240 11.48 8.50 -9.51
CA GLY A 240 12.78 9.05 -9.86
C GLY A 240 12.63 10.38 -10.63
N SER A 241 13.45 11.38 -10.32
CA SER A 241 13.42 12.69 -11.01
C SER A 241 13.75 12.59 -12.50
N ARG A 242 14.47 11.56 -12.90
CA ARG A 242 14.92 11.29 -14.28
C ARG A 242 14.32 9.99 -14.83
N ASP A 243 13.08 9.62 -14.43
CA ASP A 243 12.43 8.42 -14.95
C ASP A 243 12.19 8.57 -16.46
N PRO A 244 12.82 7.71 -17.30
CA PRO A 244 12.71 7.84 -18.75
C PRO A 244 11.42 7.26 -19.32
N VAL A 245 10.61 6.59 -18.51
CA VAL A 245 9.39 5.89 -18.94
C VAL A 245 8.14 6.66 -18.53
N PHE A 246 8.09 7.10 -17.29
CA PHE A 246 6.96 7.85 -16.74
C PHE A 246 7.45 9.22 -16.28
N ALA A 247 7.09 10.25 -17.05
CA ALA A 247 7.55 11.60 -16.79
C ALA A 247 7.13 12.10 -15.40
N ILE A 248 8.10 12.53 -14.61
CA ILE A 248 7.88 12.97 -13.23
C ILE A 248 6.91 14.14 -13.11
N ASP A 249 6.96 15.10 -14.05
CA ASP A 249 6.07 16.27 -14.08
C ASP A 249 4.61 15.87 -14.16
N LYS A 250 4.29 14.82 -14.89
CA LYS A 250 2.93 14.26 -14.99
C LYS A 250 2.49 13.62 -13.67
N GLN A 251 3.37 12.85 -13.05
CA GLN A 251 3.08 12.22 -11.76
C GLN A 251 2.92 13.27 -10.65
N GLU A 252 3.76 14.31 -10.67
CA GLU A 252 3.66 15.42 -9.74
C GLU A 252 2.36 16.24 -9.97
N ALA A 253 1.99 16.49 -11.22
CA ALA A 253 0.74 17.17 -11.55
C ALA A 253 -0.47 16.37 -11.03
N PHE A 254 -0.43 15.05 -11.14
CA PHE A 254 -1.48 14.17 -10.62
C PHE A 254 -1.55 14.22 -9.06
N TYR A 255 -0.42 14.20 -8.37
CA TYR A 255 -0.36 14.40 -6.92
C TYR A 255 -1.01 15.75 -6.51
N ARG A 256 -0.66 16.84 -7.21
CA ARG A 256 -1.22 18.17 -6.94
C ARG A 256 -2.73 18.23 -7.22
N GLU A 257 -3.20 17.56 -8.26
CA GLU A 257 -4.63 17.49 -8.59
C GLU A 257 -5.42 16.71 -7.54
N ILE A 258 -4.87 15.62 -6.96
CA ILE A 258 -5.48 14.92 -5.82
C ILE A 258 -5.70 15.89 -4.66
N ARG A 259 -4.68 16.66 -4.29
CA ARG A 259 -4.76 17.61 -3.18
C ARG A 259 -5.73 18.75 -3.43
N LYS A 260 -5.80 19.22 -4.67
CA LYS A 260 -6.72 20.29 -5.10
C LYS A 260 -8.18 19.83 -5.06
N ARG A 261 -8.48 18.64 -5.59
CA ARG A 261 -9.85 18.08 -5.61
C ARG A 261 -10.35 17.67 -4.24
N ALA A 262 -9.45 17.21 -3.37
CA ALA A 262 -9.80 16.74 -2.05
C ALA A 262 -8.82 17.28 -0.99
N PRO A 263 -8.99 18.51 -0.49
CA PRO A 263 -8.15 19.07 0.55
C PRO A 263 -8.01 18.14 1.75
N GLY A 264 -6.77 17.95 2.24
CA GLY A 264 -6.45 17.02 3.31
C GLY A 264 -6.52 15.53 2.92
N TYR A 265 -6.53 15.21 1.61
CA TYR A 265 -6.40 13.82 1.15
C TYR A 265 -5.07 13.22 1.64
N PRO A 266 -5.06 11.99 2.18
CA PRO A 266 -3.83 11.35 2.68
C PRO A 266 -2.97 10.88 1.49
N VAL A 267 -2.22 11.79 0.89
CA VAL A 267 -1.33 11.51 -0.24
C VAL A 267 0.07 12.01 0.03
N GLN A 268 1.07 11.18 -0.27
CA GLN A 268 2.47 11.52 -0.13
C GLN A 268 3.22 11.30 -1.44
N PHE A 269 4.21 12.19 -1.70
CA PHE A 269 5.07 12.10 -2.87
C PHE A 269 6.54 12.17 -2.45
N ARG A 270 7.32 11.21 -2.92
CA ARG A 270 8.78 11.16 -2.72
C ARG A 270 9.46 11.14 -4.07
N VAL A 271 10.21 12.19 -4.35
CA VAL A 271 11.09 12.29 -5.52
C VAL A 271 12.47 11.82 -5.11
N GLN A 272 13.03 10.87 -5.83
CA GLN A 272 14.43 10.46 -5.68
C GLN A 272 15.25 11.07 -6.82
N GLY A 273 16.19 11.95 -6.50
CA GLY A 273 17.04 12.60 -7.49
C GLY A 273 17.41 14.04 -7.14
N GLU A 274 17.77 14.81 -8.15
CA GLU A 274 18.15 16.21 -8.02
C GLU A 274 16.92 17.11 -7.81
N ASP A 275 17.16 18.33 -7.34
CA ASP A 275 16.10 19.32 -7.18
C ASP A 275 15.43 19.61 -8.52
N LEU A 276 14.12 19.35 -8.62
CA LEU A 276 13.35 19.59 -9.83
C LEU A 276 13.33 21.06 -10.25
N ASN A 277 13.56 22.01 -9.33
CA ASN A 277 13.65 23.41 -9.67
C ASN A 277 14.95 23.71 -10.43
N GLN A 278 16.03 22.98 -10.19
CA GLN A 278 17.27 23.09 -10.96
C GLN A 278 17.17 22.42 -12.34
N LEU A 279 16.30 21.39 -12.48
CA LEU A 279 16.07 20.72 -13.77
C LEU A 279 15.12 21.52 -14.69
N ARG A 280 14.37 22.48 -14.14
CA ARG A 280 13.40 23.33 -14.89
C ARG A 280 13.95 24.71 -15.23
N ALA A 281 15.16 25.05 -14.73
CA ALA A 281 15.88 26.29 -15.05
C ALA A 281 16.78 26.10 -16.25
#